data_4a73bcde4625f1345bc1c6b56016909b
#
_entry.id   4a73bcde4625f1345bc1c6b56016909b
#
_cell.length_a   1.000
_cell.length_b   1.000
_cell.length_c   1.000
_cell.angle_alpha   90.00
_cell.angle_beta   90.00
_cell.angle_gamma   90.00
#
_symmetry.space_group_name_H-M   'P 1'
#
loop_
_entity.id
_entity.type
_entity.pdbx_description
1 polymer ?
#
loop_
_entity_poly.entity_id
_entity_poly.type
_entity_poly.pdbx_seq_one_letter_code
_entity_poly.pdbx_strand_id
1 'polypeptide(L)'
;MTKPTTIEEYYEALDEERQEVMFELRDTICENLPKGFYEVLNHGIPSWVVPHAIYGPGYHVNPDLPLPFLSIASQKNHVALYHMGIYTSAPLMDWFVAAYPRHSKIKLDMGKSCIRFKKVTNIPYELIGELCTKMDVEQWIALYEEQFL
;
A
#
# COMPACT_ATOMS: atom_id res chain seq x y z
N MET A 1 14.30 -0.93 -21.89
CA MET A 1 13.32 -1.68 -21.08
C MET A 1 11.94 -1.07 -21.23
N THR A 2 10.98 -1.90 -21.54
CA THR A 2 9.59 -1.47 -21.67
C THR A 2 8.99 -1.32 -20.27
N LYS A 3 8.29 -0.21 -20.03
CA LYS A 3 7.57 -0.05 -18.76
C LYS A 3 6.43 -1.06 -18.71
N PRO A 4 6.16 -1.66 -17.54
CA PRO A 4 5.01 -2.54 -17.39
C PRO A 4 3.71 -1.79 -17.68
N THR A 5 2.80 -2.45 -18.38
CA THR A 5 1.47 -1.91 -18.67
C THR A 5 0.38 -2.69 -17.95
N THR A 6 0.73 -3.84 -17.35
CA THR A 6 -0.19 -4.65 -16.55
C THR A 6 0.46 -5.01 -15.22
N ILE A 7 -0.38 -5.40 -14.27
CA ILE A 7 0.08 -5.87 -12.95
C ILE A 7 1.00 -7.08 -13.14
N GLU A 8 0.60 -8.03 -13.99
CA GLU A 8 1.38 -9.24 -14.25
C GLU A 8 2.76 -8.91 -14.80
N GLU A 9 2.85 -7.98 -15.75
CA GLU A 9 4.13 -7.54 -16.30
C GLU A 9 5.03 -6.92 -15.23
N TYR A 10 4.43 -6.18 -14.29
CA TYR A 10 5.22 -5.60 -13.20
C TYR A 10 5.93 -6.67 -12.39
N TYR A 11 5.19 -7.69 -11.96
CA TYR A 11 5.77 -8.76 -11.13
C TYR A 11 6.74 -9.62 -11.93
N GLU A 12 6.44 -9.90 -13.20
CA GLU A 12 7.31 -10.71 -14.05
C GLU A 12 8.65 -10.05 -14.31
N ALA A 13 8.71 -8.72 -14.30
CA ALA A 13 9.95 -7.99 -14.57
C ALA A 13 10.91 -7.98 -13.36
N LEU A 14 10.46 -8.42 -12.19
CA LEU A 14 11.28 -8.46 -10.98
C LEU A 14 12.20 -9.67 -10.99
N ASP A 15 13.35 -9.57 -10.31
CA ASP A 15 14.19 -10.74 -10.09
C ASP A 15 13.50 -11.73 -9.14
N GLU A 16 13.99 -12.95 -9.08
CA GLU A 16 13.37 -14.04 -8.34
C GLU A 16 13.17 -13.73 -6.84
N GLU A 17 14.18 -13.16 -6.20
CA GLU A 17 14.09 -12.80 -4.78
C GLU A 17 13.01 -11.76 -4.54
N ARG A 18 12.95 -10.73 -5.38
CA ARG A 18 11.94 -9.68 -5.25
C ARG A 18 10.55 -10.17 -5.63
N GLN A 19 10.44 -11.09 -6.57
CA GLN A 19 9.14 -11.71 -6.89
C GLN A 19 8.56 -12.41 -5.67
N GLU A 20 9.34 -13.22 -4.96
CA GLU A 20 8.87 -13.90 -3.75
C GLU A 20 8.35 -12.91 -2.70
N VAL A 21 9.14 -11.90 -2.41
CA VAL A 21 8.80 -10.88 -1.42
C VAL A 21 7.53 -10.12 -1.83
N MET A 22 7.46 -9.69 -3.08
CA MET A 22 6.34 -8.90 -3.56
C MET A 22 5.06 -9.71 -3.67
N PHE A 23 5.15 -10.99 -4.05
CA PHE A 23 3.97 -11.86 -4.08
C PHE A 23 3.44 -12.14 -2.66
N GLU A 24 4.32 -12.35 -1.69
CA GLU A 24 3.89 -12.55 -0.31
C GLU A 24 3.23 -11.28 0.24
N LEU A 25 3.80 -10.13 -0.05
CA LEU A 25 3.23 -8.85 0.35
C LEU A 25 1.87 -8.62 -0.32
N ARG A 26 1.77 -8.91 -1.62
CA ARG A 26 0.52 -8.82 -2.36
C ARG A 26 -0.57 -9.72 -1.77
N ASP A 27 -0.22 -10.98 -1.49
CA ASP A 27 -1.16 -11.94 -0.91
C ASP A 27 -1.63 -11.48 0.46
N THR A 28 -0.72 -10.98 1.29
CA THR A 28 -1.04 -10.42 2.61
C THR A 28 -2.06 -9.29 2.50
N ILE A 29 -1.83 -8.38 1.56
CA ILE A 29 -2.72 -7.23 1.34
C ILE A 29 -4.08 -7.72 0.83
N CYS A 30 -4.10 -8.56 -0.19
CA CYS A 30 -5.35 -9.05 -0.80
C CYS A 30 -6.20 -9.85 0.18
N GLU A 31 -5.57 -10.62 1.06
CA GLU A 31 -6.28 -11.42 2.07
C GLU A 31 -6.89 -10.59 3.19
N ASN A 32 -6.35 -9.40 3.45
CA ASN A 32 -6.72 -8.61 4.62
C ASN A 32 -7.46 -7.31 4.33
N LEU A 33 -7.34 -6.76 3.13
CA LEU A 33 -8.06 -5.54 2.80
C LEU A 33 -9.58 -5.79 2.76
N PRO A 34 -10.38 -4.86 3.30
CA PRO A 34 -11.83 -4.94 3.16
C PRO A 34 -12.27 -4.88 1.69
N LYS A 35 -13.47 -5.34 1.42
CA LYS A 35 -14.05 -5.31 0.08
C LYS A 35 -14.19 -3.87 -0.43
N GLY A 36 -14.01 -3.69 -1.73
CA GLY A 36 -14.17 -2.39 -2.37
C GLY A 36 -12.85 -1.75 -2.77
N PHE A 37 -11.73 -2.27 -2.30
CA PHE A 37 -10.41 -1.89 -2.81
C PHE A 37 -10.02 -2.88 -3.91
N TYR A 38 -9.58 -2.36 -5.04
CA TYR A 38 -9.20 -3.20 -6.19
C TYR A 38 -7.77 -2.93 -6.61
N GLU A 39 -7.05 -3.98 -6.94
CA GLU A 39 -5.67 -3.87 -7.40
C GLU A 39 -5.61 -3.42 -8.85
N VAL A 40 -4.83 -2.37 -9.10
CA VAL A 40 -4.57 -1.84 -10.44
C VAL A 40 -3.11 -1.43 -10.53
N LEU A 41 -2.62 -1.27 -11.75
CA LEU A 41 -1.31 -0.65 -11.96
C LEU A 41 -1.53 0.87 -12.01
N ASN A 42 -1.02 1.59 -11.02
CA ASN A 42 -1.18 3.04 -10.92
C ASN A 42 0.19 3.68 -10.77
N HIS A 43 0.51 4.62 -11.64
CA HIS A 43 1.85 5.23 -11.69
C HIS A 43 2.96 4.20 -11.83
N GLY A 44 2.68 3.11 -12.53
CA GLY A 44 3.65 2.06 -12.81
C GLY A 44 3.90 1.07 -11.69
N ILE A 45 3.14 1.12 -10.59
CA ILE A 45 3.29 0.18 -9.47
C ILE A 45 1.94 -0.42 -9.07
N PRO A 46 1.94 -1.63 -8.47
CA PRO A 46 0.73 -2.23 -7.96
C PRO A 46 0.10 -1.38 -6.87
N SER A 47 -1.17 -1.08 -7.03
CA SER A 47 -1.89 -0.18 -6.13
C SER A 47 -3.29 -0.71 -5.87
N TRP A 48 -3.79 -0.46 -4.65
CA TRP A 48 -5.16 -0.79 -4.29
C TRP A 48 -5.91 0.52 -4.17
N VAL A 49 -6.99 0.62 -4.93
CA VAL A 49 -7.72 1.87 -5.15
C VAL A 49 -9.21 1.67 -4.90
N VAL A 50 -9.91 2.77 -4.68
CA VAL A 50 -11.38 2.78 -4.70
C VAL A 50 -11.78 3.17 -6.12
N PRO A 51 -12.41 2.26 -6.88
CA PRO A 51 -12.73 2.55 -8.29
C PRO A 51 -13.82 3.61 -8.42
N HIS A 52 -13.89 4.23 -9.60
CA HIS A 52 -14.90 5.26 -9.88
C HIS A 52 -16.33 4.76 -9.69
N ALA A 53 -16.58 3.46 -9.87
CA ALA A 53 -17.90 2.86 -9.64
C ALA A 53 -18.35 3.02 -8.19
N ILE A 54 -17.42 3.12 -7.25
CA ILE A 54 -17.70 3.29 -5.82
C ILE A 54 -17.54 4.74 -5.40
N TYR A 55 -16.49 5.42 -5.88
CA TYR A 55 -16.23 6.82 -5.58
C TYR A 55 -16.09 7.60 -6.90
N GLY A 56 -17.21 8.12 -7.40
CA GLY A 56 -17.29 8.78 -8.71
C GLY A 56 -16.35 9.97 -8.92
N PRO A 57 -16.11 10.84 -7.90
CA PRO A 57 -15.23 11.99 -8.08
C PRO A 57 -13.78 11.64 -8.41
N GLY A 58 -13.32 10.44 -8.04
CA GLY A 58 -11.94 10.04 -8.30
C GLY A 58 -10.94 10.80 -7.43
N TYR A 59 -9.70 10.83 -7.88
CA TYR A 59 -8.62 11.47 -7.13
C TYR A 59 -8.62 12.98 -7.41
N HIS A 60 -8.57 13.81 -6.35
CA HIS A 60 -8.66 15.28 -6.53
C HIS A 60 -7.51 15.86 -7.34
N VAL A 61 -6.33 15.23 -7.33
CA VAL A 61 -5.17 15.65 -8.11
C VAL A 61 -5.39 15.39 -9.60
N ASN A 62 -6.03 14.26 -9.92
CA ASN A 62 -6.39 13.89 -11.28
C ASN A 62 -7.66 13.03 -11.24
N PRO A 63 -8.85 13.66 -11.49
CA PRO A 63 -10.12 12.93 -11.40
C PRO A 63 -10.32 11.77 -12.38
N ASP A 64 -9.49 11.68 -13.41
CA ASP A 64 -9.51 10.53 -14.33
C ASP A 64 -8.96 9.27 -13.69
N LEU A 65 -8.20 9.42 -12.59
CA LEU A 65 -7.67 8.31 -11.84
C LEU A 65 -8.61 7.92 -10.70
N PRO A 66 -8.68 6.63 -10.35
CA PRO A 66 -9.43 6.20 -9.18
C PRO A 66 -8.78 6.71 -7.91
N LEU A 67 -9.52 6.71 -6.81
CA LEU A 67 -9.01 7.16 -5.52
C LEU A 67 -7.95 6.18 -4.99
N PRO A 68 -6.68 6.60 -4.85
CA PRO A 68 -5.64 5.71 -4.35
C PRO A 68 -5.74 5.50 -2.84
N PHE A 69 -5.27 4.36 -2.37
CA PHE A 69 -5.22 4.05 -0.94
C PHE A 69 -3.87 3.46 -0.54
N LEU A 70 -3.46 2.38 -1.19
CA LEU A 70 -2.27 1.62 -0.80
C LEU A 70 -1.51 1.20 -2.05
N SER A 71 -0.19 1.23 -1.99
CA SER A 71 0.66 0.80 -3.10
C SER A 71 1.89 0.09 -2.56
N ILE A 72 2.48 -0.77 -3.38
CA ILE A 72 3.75 -1.42 -3.07
C ILE A 72 4.70 -1.26 -4.24
N ALA A 73 5.98 -1.16 -3.95
CA ALA A 73 6.98 -1.02 -5.00
C ALA A 73 8.28 -1.72 -4.62
N SER A 74 8.88 -2.38 -5.60
CA SER A 74 10.21 -2.94 -5.47
C SER A 74 11.20 -1.90 -5.98
N GLN A 75 11.97 -1.32 -5.07
CA GLN A 75 12.95 -0.31 -5.38
C GLN A 75 14.36 -0.92 -5.35
N LYS A 76 15.35 -0.17 -5.82
CA LYS A 76 16.72 -0.66 -5.92
C LYS A 76 17.25 -1.20 -4.59
N ASN A 77 17.08 -0.44 -3.51
CA ASN A 77 17.67 -0.75 -2.21
C ASN A 77 16.66 -1.16 -1.14
N HIS A 78 15.37 -1.23 -1.48
CA HIS A 78 14.32 -1.54 -0.50
C HIS A 78 13.02 -1.90 -1.20
N VAL A 79 12.11 -2.48 -0.43
CA VAL A 79 10.70 -2.61 -0.83
C VAL A 79 9.94 -1.53 -0.08
N ALA A 80 9.02 -0.86 -0.75
CA ALA A 80 8.25 0.23 -0.18
C ALA A 80 6.77 -0.12 -0.07
N LEU A 81 6.15 0.31 1.02
CA LEU A 81 4.72 0.25 1.23
C LEU A 81 4.21 1.68 1.41
N TYR A 82 3.29 2.10 0.57
CA TYR A 82 2.65 3.41 0.63
C TYR A 82 1.24 3.21 1.13
N HIS A 83 0.93 3.69 2.34
CA HIS A 83 -0.40 3.56 2.92
C HIS A 83 -0.93 4.95 3.25
N MET A 84 -1.88 5.43 2.45
CA MET A 84 -2.37 6.80 2.61
C MET A 84 -3.13 7.01 3.93
N GLY A 85 -3.86 5.99 4.38
CA GLY A 85 -4.60 6.08 5.64
C GLY A 85 -3.72 6.34 6.85
N ILE A 86 -2.53 5.74 6.89
CA ILE A 86 -1.62 5.89 8.03
C ILE A 86 -1.09 7.33 8.15
N TYR A 87 -0.96 8.02 7.02
CA TYR A 87 -0.46 9.39 7.01
C TYR A 87 -1.55 10.44 7.19
N THR A 88 -2.82 10.03 7.14
CA THR A 88 -3.96 10.92 7.33
C THR A 88 -4.67 10.69 8.66
N SER A 89 -4.38 9.58 9.34
CA SER A 89 -4.99 9.22 10.63
C SER A 89 -3.92 9.10 11.71
N ALA A 90 -3.87 10.09 12.61
CA ALA A 90 -2.92 10.05 13.73
C ALA A 90 -3.11 8.81 14.61
N PRO A 91 -4.33 8.40 14.98
CA PRO A 91 -4.52 7.17 15.76
C PRO A 91 -3.96 5.93 15.07
N LEU A 92 -4.12 5.81 13.74
CA LEU A 92 -3.60 4.67 12.99
C LEU A 92 -2.08 4.69 12.96
N MET A 93 -1.48 5.85 12.73
CA MET A 93 -0.04 6.03 12.77
C MET A 93 0.52 5.64 14.14
N ASP A 94 -0.08 6.13 15.21
CA ASP A 94 0.37 5.85 16.57
C ASP A 94 0.29 4.35 16.87
N TRP A 95 -0.78 3.69 16.46
CA TRP A 95 -0.92 2.26 16.63
C TRP A 95 0.18 1.49 15.90
N PHE A 96 0.42 1.85 14.63
CA PHE A 96 1.42 1.16 13.81
C PHE A 96 2.82 1.31 14.37
N VAL A 97 3.20 2.52 14.75
CA VAL A 97 4.52 2.81 15.33
C VAL A 97 4.72 2.05 16.63
N ALA A 98 3.70 2.00 17.48
CA ALA A 98 3.78 1.28 18.76
C ALA A 98 3.82 -0.23 18.58
N ALA A 99 3.14 -0.77 17.58
CA ALA A 99 3.09 -2.21 17.33
C ALA A 99 4.35 -2.73 16.62
N TYR A 100 5.02 -1.90 15.85
CA TYR A 100 6.13 -2.31 14.99
C TYR A 100 7.24 -3.08 15.72
N PRO A 101 7.75 -2.61 16.88
CA PRO A 101 8.83 -3.33 17.58
C PRO A 101 8.45 -4.74 18.04
N ARG A 102 7.17 -5.04 18.14
CA ARG A 102 6.70 -6.40 18.52
C ARG A 102 6.82 -7.39 17.37
N HIS A 103 6.91 -6.89 16.15
CA HIS A 103 6.89 -7.70 14.92
C HIS A 103 8.23 -7.69 14.19
N SER A 104 9.12 -6.76 14.50
CA SER A 104 10.41 -6.65 13.83
C SER A 104 11.48 -6.17 14.80
N LYS A 105 12.67 -6.76 14.67
CA LYS A 105 13.86 -6.32 15.43
C LYS A 105 14.55 -5.17 14.72
N ILE A 106 14.18 -4.92 13.46
CA ILE A 106 14.74 -3.83 12.66
C ILE A 106 13.94 -2.56 12.96
N LYS A 107 14.65 -1.45 13.14
CA LYS A 107 14.02 -0.15 13.39
C LYS A 107 13.09 0.22 12.22
N LEU A 108 11.92 0.75 12.55
CA LEU A 108 10.96 1.24 11.56
C LEU A 108 11.60 2.37 10.75
N ASP A 109 11.53 2.24 9.41
CA ASP A 109 12.06 3.23 8.47
C ASP A 109 10.87 3.82 7.71
N MET A 110 10.42 5.01 8.12
CA MET A 110 9.30 5.71 7.50
C MET A 110 9.73 7.05 6.95
N GLY A 111 9.36 7.31 5.69
CA GLY A 111 9.49 8.63 5.08
C GLY A 111 8.16 9.38 5.14
N LYS A 112 8.03 10.43 4.32
CA LYS A 112 6.81 11.27 4.28
C LYS A 112 5.58 10.55 3.74
N SER A 113 5.77 9.54 2.90
CA SER A 113 4.66 8.83 2.27
C SER A 113 4.90 7.34 2.16
N CYS A 114 6.00 6.82 2.69
CA CYS A 114 6.31 5.41 2.53
C CYS A 114 6.96 4.78 3.76
N ILE A 115 6.72 3.49 3.89
CA ILE A 115 7.40 2.63 4.86
C ILE A 115 8.39 1.81 4.04
N ARG A 116 9.65 1.83 4.41
CA ARG A 116 10.72 1.16 3.66
C ARG A 116 11.22 -0.07 4.39
N PHE A 117 11.42 -1.14 3.62
CA PHE A 117 11.96 -2.41 4.11
C PHE A 117 13.26 -2.69 3.38
N LYS A 118 14.38 -2.28 3.97
CA LYS A 118 15.72 -2.49 3.39
C LYS A 118 16.14 -3.94 3.48
N LYS A 119 15.75 -4.64 4.54
CA LYS A 119 16.01 -6.06 4.71
C LYS A 119 14.73 -6.84 4.40
N VAL A 120 14.63 -7.34 3.19
CA VAL A 120 13.42 -8.02 2.71
C VAL A 120 13.14 -9.35 3.42
N THR A 121 14.13 -9.89 4.14
CA THR A 121 13.94 -11.11 4.94
C THR A 121 13.24 -10.82 6.27
N ASN A 122 13.04 -9.56 6.63
CA ASN A 122 12.46 -9.15 7.91
C ASN A 122 11.22 -8.26 7.76
N ILE A 123 10.47 -8.44 6.68
CA ILE A 123 9.21 -7.70 6.49
C ILE A 123 8.17 -8.27 7.47
N PRO A 124 7.54 -7.41 8.28
CA PRO A 124 6.54 -7.87 9.26
C PRO A 124 5.17 -8.09 8.61
N TYR A 125 5.02 -9.19 7.87
CA TYR A 125 3.80 -9.47 7.11
C TYR A 125 2.55 -9.55 7.99
N GLU A 126 2.66 -10.13 9.18
CA GLU A 126 1.54 -10.20 10.11
C GLU A 126 1.03 -8.82 10.51
N LEU A 127 1.95 -7.90 10.81
CA LEU A 127 1.59 -6.51 11.15
C LEU A 127 0.98 -5.79 9.96
N ILE A 128 1.54 -5.99 8.77
CA ILE A 128 1.01 -5.38 7.54
C ILE A 128 -0.40 -5.90 7.27
N GLY A 129 -0.63 -7.21 7.46
CA GLY A 129 -1.96 -7.78 7.33
C GLY A 129 -2.95 -7.16 8.30
N GLU A 130 -2.55 -6.97 9.55
CA GLU A 130 -3.38 -6.31 10.55
C GLU A 130 -3.66 -4.85 10.16
N LEU A 131 -2.65 -4.14 9.69
CA LEU A 131 -2.80 -2.77 9.20
C LEU A 131 -3.86 -2.69 8.10
N CYS A 132 -3.86 -3.64 7.17
CA CYS A 132 -4.81 -3.68 6.07
C CYS A 132 -6.26 -3.82 6.54
N THR A 133 -6.50 -4.38 7.73
CA THR A 133 -7.86 -4.53 8.27
C THR A 133 -8.38 -3.26 8.95
N LYS A 134 -7.55 -2.25 9.16
CA LYS A 134 -7.87 -1.13 10.04
C LYS A 134 -8.74 -0.04 9.40
N MET A 135 -8.88 -0.04 8.08
CA MET A 135 -9.65 1.01 7.40
C MET A 135 -10.39 0.42 6.21
N ASP A 136 -11.71 0.58 6.20
CA ASP A 136 -12.52 0.16 5.07
C ASP A 136 -12.71 1.32 4.06
N VAL A 137 -13.36 1.02 2.94
CA VAL A 137 -13.57 2.00 1.86
C VAL A 137 -14.31 3.23 2.35
N GLU A 138 -15.40 3.03 3.12
CA GLU A 138 -16.22 4.15 3.61
C GLU A 138 -15.41 5.04 4.56
N GLN A 139 -14.65 4.43 5.45
CA GLN A 139 -13.78 5.16 6.38
C GLN A 139 -12.71 5.94 5.63
N TRP A 140 -12.11 5.32 4.61
CA TRP A 140 -11.09 5.99 3.82
C TRP A 140 -11.67 7.17 3.04
N ILE A 141 -12.82 7.00 2.40
CA ILE A 141 -13.47 8.09 1.67
C ILE A 141 -13.75 9.26 2.61
N ALA A 142 -14.35 8.98 3.78
CA ALA A 142 -14.67 10.02 4.75
C ALA A 142 -13.42 10.78 5.20
N LEU A 143 -12.37 10.06 5.55
CA LEU A 143 -11.10 10.65 5.98
C LEU A 143 -10.44 11.45 4.86
N TYR A 144 -10.47 10.91 3.65
CA TYR A 144 -9.91 11.57 2.46
C TYR A 144 -10.61 12.89 2.20
N GLU A 145 -11.95 12.89 2.22
CA GLU A 145 -12.72 14.13 1.98
C GLU A 145 -12.47 15.17 3.07
N GLU A 146 -12.35 14.73 4.32
CA GLU A 146 -12.06 15.63 5.44
C GLU A 146 -10.68 16.27 5.32
N GLN A 147 -9.67 15.51 4.89
CA GLN A 147 -8.28 15.97 4.88
C GLN A 147 -7.87 16.70 3.60
N PHE A 148 -8.48 16.38 2.47
CA PHE A 148 -8.02 16.85 1.17
C PHE A 148 -9.04 17.70 0.39
N LEU A 149 -10.30 17.77 0.83
CA LEU A 149 -11.34 18.54 0.10
C LEU A 149 -11.95 19.67 0.93
#